data_30a2853d672d7237145869d7fff63c90
#
_entry.id   30a2853d672d7237145869d7fff63c90
#
_cell.length_a   1.000
_cell.length_b   1.000
_cell.length_c   1.000
_cell.angle_alpha   90.00
_cell.angle_beta   90.00
_cell.angle_gamma   90.00
#
_symmetry.space_group_name_H-M   'P 1'
#
loop_
_entity.id
_entity.type
_entity.pdbx_description
1 polymer ?
#
loop_
_entity_poly.entity_id
_entity_poly.type
_entity_poly.pdbx_seq_one_letter_code
_entity_poly.pdbx_strand_id
1 'polypeptide(L)'
;MELAFSIAGMEDAAELAALQQAAADELTRRFGQGAWSRSSSEREIVASMRMPGFSKKLIARSGGQIAGTLRLATKKPWAIDASYFTLVARPLYLVGMAVHPRHQGKGVGRALMEQAVMMARAWPGDAIRLDAWDATAGASGFYEKCGFRMAGHAKYKGAPLVYYEMLISRPTNPR
;
A
#
# COMPACT_ATOMS: atom_id res chain seq x y z
N MET A 1 18.91 -8.85 6.48
CA MET A 1 17.99 -9.51 5.52
C MET A 1 18.10 -8.76 4.21
N GLU A 2 18.52 -9.44 3.17
CA GLU A 2 18.60 -8.86 1.83
C GLU A 2 17.21 -8.88 1.18
N LEU A 3 16.81 -7.75 0.58
CA LEU A 3 15.53 -7.59 -0.13
C LEU A 3 15.80 -7.23 -1.58
N ALA A 4 15.18 -7.97 -2.49
CA ALA A 4 15.10 -7.65 -3.91
C ALA A 4 13.72 -7.06 -4.23
N PHE A 5 13.69 -5.96 -4.99
CA PHE A 5 12.45 -5.27 -5.36
C PHE A 5 12.19 -5.39 -6.87
N SER A 6 10.95 -5.63 -7.23
CA SER A 6 10.52 -5.65 -8.64
C SER A 6 9.04 -5.26 -8.76
N ILE A 7 8.61 -4.96 -9.98
CA ILE A 7 7.19 -4.86 -10.31
C ILE A 7 6.67 -6.29 -10.53
N ALA A 8 5.56 -6.63 -9.88
CA ALA A 8 4.95 -7.95 -9.99
C ALA A 8 4.43 -8.22 -11.40
N GLY A 9 4.68 -9.43 -11.90
CA GLY A 9 4.09 -10.00 -13.09
C GLY A 9 2.88 -10.90 -12.79
N MET A 10 2.24 -11.41 -13.85
CA MET A 10 1.10 -12.33 -13.71
C MET A 10 1.49 -13.64 -13.01
N GLU A 11 2.74 -14.07 -13.17
CA GLU A 11 3.34 -15.24 -12.54
C GLU A 11 3.40 -15.13 -11.01
N ASP A 12 3.39 -13.92 -10.47
CA ASP A 12 3.44 -13.66 -9.02
C ASP A 12 2.06 -13.73 -8.35
N ALA A 13 0.98 -13.83 -9.11
CA ALA A 13 -0.38 -13.64 -8.61
C ALA A 13 -0.78 -14.66 -7.53
N ALA A 14 -0.41 -15.93 -7.69
CA ALA A 14 -0.69 -16.99 -6.71
C ALA A 14 0.05 -16.73 -5.39
N GLU A 15 1.34 -16.38 -5.47
CA GLU A 15 2.16 -16.08 -4.27
C GLU A 15 1.68 -14.81 -3.55
N LEU A 16 1.26 -13.79 -4.31
CA LEU A 16 0.65 -12.57 -3.78
C LEU A 16 -0.67 -12.85 -3.05
N ALA A 17 -1.53 -13.71 -3.61
CA ALA A 17 -2.77 -14.12 -2.97
C ALA A 17 -2.49 -14.84 -1.64
N ALA A 18 -1.54 -15.77 -1.63
CA ALA A 18 -1.12 -16.48 -0.42
C ALA A 18 -0.57 -15.52 0.65
N LEU A 19 0.25 -14.54 0.27
CA LEU A 19 0.78 -13.53 1.18
C LEU A 19 -0.35 -12.69 1.79
N GLN A 20 -1.29 -12.20 0.97
CA GLN A 20 -2.41 -11.39 1.44
C GLN A 20 -3.33 -12.18 2.36
N GLN A 21 -3.59 -13.46 2.04
CA GLN A 21 -4.36 -14.35 2.91
C GLN A 21 -3.66 -14.55 4.26
N ALA A 22 -2.36 -14.84 4.27
CA ALA A 22 -1.59 -15.00 5.50
C ALA A 22 -1.62 -13.74 6.38
N ALA A 23 -1.55 -12.54 5.77
CA ALA A 23 -1.65 -11.28 6.49
C ALA A 23 -3.06 -11.07 7.08
N ALA A 24 -4.12 -11.37 6.31
CA ALA A 24 -5.51 -11.29 6.77
C ALA A 24 -5.80 -12.27 7.91
N ASP A 25 -5.30 -13.50 7.81
CA ASP A 25 -5.45 -14.53 8.84
C ASP A 25 -4.76 -14.11 10.15
N GLU A 26 -3.56 -13.54 10.07
CA GLU A 26 -2.84 -13.05 11.25
C GLU A 26 -3.57 -11.88 11.92
N LEU A 27 -4.11 -10.93 11.15
CA LEU A 27 -4.91 -9.84 11.71
C LEU A 27 -6.20 -10.37 12.35
N THR A 28 -6.87 -11.32 11.70
CA THR A 28 -8.07 -11.96 12.24
C THR A 28 -7.78 -12.73 13.52
N ARG A 29 -6.67 -13.45 13.58
CA ARG A 29 -6.23 -14.18 14.78
C ARG A 29 -5.97 -13.22 15.96
N ARG A 30 -5.38 -12.03 15.70
CA ARG A 30 -5.01 -11.06 16.74
C ARG A 30 -6.16 -10.17 17.18
N PHE A 31 -7.03 -9.77 16.26
CA PHE A 31 -8.02 -8.71 16.47
C PHE A 31 -9.46 -9.16 16.25
N GLY A 32 -9.69 -10.45 15.95
CA GLY A 32 -11.00 -10.98 15.62
C GLY A 32 -11.44 -10.65 14.18
N GLN A 33 -12.64 -11.04 13.84
CA GLN A 33 -13.23 -10.83 12.52
C GLN A 33 -13.50 -9.34 12.25
N GLY A 34 -13.12 -8.86 11.07
CA GLY A 34 -13.31 -7.47 10.68
C GLY A 34 -13.07 -7.25 9.19
N ALA A 35 -13.04 -5.98 8.76
CA ALA A 35 -12.77 -5.60 7.37
C ALA A 35 -11.40 -6.11 6.87
N TRP A 36 -10.44 -6.26 7.76
CA TRP A 36 -9.10 -6.82 7.51
C TRP A 36 -9.06 -8.32 7.27
N SER A 37 -10.16 -9.04 7.54
CA SER A 37 -10.25 -10.50 7.39
C SER A 37 -10.45 -10.95 5.94
N ARG A 38 -10.72 -10.01 5.02
CA ARG A 38 -10.81 -10.28 3.59
C ARG A 38 -9.46 -10.07 2.91
N SER A 39 -9.07 -11.03 2.07
CA SER A 39 -7.94 -10.91 1.15
C SER A 39 -8.42 -10.94 -0.29
N SER A 40 -7.56 -10.51 -1.23
CA SER A 40 -7.81 -10.64 -2.66
C SER A 40 -7.47 -12.06 -3.14
N SER A 41 -8.36 -12.65 -3.92
CA SER A 41 -8.08 -13.89 -4.63
C SER A 41 -7.03 -13.69 -5.74
N GLU A 42 -6.40 -14.77 -6.18
CA GLU A 42 -5.49 -14.74 -7.34
C GLU A 42 -6.16 -14.10 -8.58
N ARG A 43 -7.42 -14.46 -8.86
CA ARG A 43 -8.20 -13.90 -9.98
C ARG A 43 -8.37 -12.38 -9.86
N GLU A 44 -8.64 -11.86 -8.67
CA GLU A 44 -8.76 -10.41 -8.42
C GLU A 44 -7.40 -9.71 -8.60
N ILE A 45 -6.31 -10.34 -8.16
CA ILE A 45 -4.95 -9.83 -8.34
C ILE A 45 -4.60 -9.76 -9.84
N VAL A 46 -4.81 -10.83 -10.60
CA VAL A 46 -4.60 -10.87 -12.05
C VAL A 46 -5.45 -9.78 -12.74
N ALA A 47 -6.72 -9.66 -12.38
CA ALA A 47 -7.58 -8.62 -12.95
C ALA A 47 -7.05 -7.20 -12.69
N SER A 48 -6.49 -6.95 -11.51
CA SER A 48 -5.89 -5.65 -11.15
C SER A 48 -4.61 -5.32 -11.94
N MET A 49 -3.92 -6.34 -12.47
CA MET A 49 -2.68 -6.18 -13.25
C MET A 49 -2.93 -5.98 -14.75
N ARG A 50 -4.13 -6.33 -15.24
CA ARG A 50 -4.47 -6.26 -16.68
C ARG A 50 -4.66 -4.85 -17.23
N MET A 51 -4.60 -3.83 -16.40
CA MET A 51 -4.71 -2.42 -16.81
C MET A 51 -3.34 -1.73 -16.66
N PRO A 52 -2.40 -1.94 -17.59
CA PRO A 52 -1.10 -1.30 -17.55
C PRO A 52 -1.23 0.23 -17.66
N GLY A 53 -0.35 0.95 -17.01
CA GLY A 53 -0.34 2.42 -17.00
C GLY A 53 -1.16 3.08 -15.88
N PHE A 54 -2.12 2.39 -15.28
CA PHE A 54 -2.94 2.94 -14.20
C PHE A 54 -2.50 2.50 -12.79
N SER A 55 -1.75 1.41 -12.70
CA SER A 55 -1.20 0.95 -11.43
C SER A 55 0.08 0.14 -11.60
N LYS A 56 0.92 0.16 -10.56
CA LYS A 56 2.12 -0.66 -10.45
C LYS A 56 2.10 -1.37 -9.10
N LYS A 57 2.21 -2.69 -9.13
CA LYS A 57 2.29 -3.51 -7.92
C LYS A 57 3.75 -3.83 -7.65
N LEU A 58 4.29 -3.26 -6.57
CA LEU A 58 5.64 -3.50 -6.10
C LEU A 58 5.67 -4.73 -5.21
N ILE A 59 6.68 -5.56 -5.35
CA ILE A 59 6.99 -6.69 -4.48
C ILE A 59 8.39 -6.58 -3.91
N ALA A 60 8.55 -7.02 -2.67
CA ALA A 60 9.83 -7.23 -2.01
C ALA A 60 10.02 -8.73 -1.80
N ARG A 61 11.12 -9.30 -2.30
CA ARG A 61 11.49 -10.71 -2.11
C ARG A 61 12.61 -10.85 -1.10
N SER A 62 12.53 -11.88 -0.28
CA SER A 62 13.60 -12.33 0.63
C SER A 62 13.79 -13.83 0.43
N GLY A 63 15.00 -14.25 0.08
CA GLY A 63 15.29 -15.65 -0.22
C GLY A 63 14.45 -16.23 -1.35
N GLY A 64 14.11 -15.43 -2.36
CA GLY A 64 13.28 -15.83 -3.51
C GLY A 64 11.76 -15.75 -3.27
N GLN A 65 11.28 -15.66 -2.04
CA GLN A 65 9.85 -15.59 -1.69
C GLN A 65 9.37 -14.14 -1.52
N ILE A 66 8.11 -13.84 -1.85
CA ILE A 66 7.52 -12.52 -1.63
C ILE A 66 7.33 -12.29 -0.13
N ALA A 67 8.10 -11.36 0.42
CA ALA A 67 8.05 -10.95 1.82
C ALA A 67 7.02 -9.84 2.07
N GLY A 68 6.72 -9.04 1.06
CA GLY A 68 5.74 -7.96 1.15
C GLY A 68 5.40 -7.36 -0.21
N THR A 69 4.32 -6.60 -0.24
CA THR A 69 3.80 -5.94 -1.44
C THR A 69 3.09 -4.65 -1.11
N LEU A 70 3.00 -3.76 -2.09
CA LEU A 70 2.07 -2.64 -2.15
C LEU A 70 1.74 -2.32 -3.60
N ARG A 71 0.68 -1.56 -3.83
CA ARG A 71 0.33 -1.06 -5.16
C ARG A 71 0.19 0.45 -5.13
N LEU A 72 0.83 1.15 -6.08
CA LEU A 72 0.52 2.54 -6.39
C LEU A 72 -0.39 2.59 -7.62
N ALA A 73 -1.40 3.47 -7.56
CA ALA A 73 -2.37 3.65 -8.64
C ALA A 73 -2.64 5.14 -8.88
N THR A 74 -2.96 5.50 -10.12
CA THR A 74 -3.42 6.85 -10.49
C THR A 74 -4.92 7.02 -10.25
N LYS A 75 -5.68 5.91 -10.29
CA LYS A 75 -7.12 5.92 -10.05
C LYS A 75 -7.42 5.98 -8.55
N LYS A 76 -8.22 6.97 -8.16
CA LYS A 76 -8.68 7.16 -6.79
C LYS A 76 -9.56 5.98 -6.34
N PRO A 77 -9.26 5.33 -5.20
CA PRO A 77 -10.16 4.36 -4.57
C PRO A 77 -11.51 4.99 -4.16
N TRP A 78 -12.57 4.20 -4.18
CA TRP A 78 -13.90 4.66 -3.78
C TRP A 78 -13.96 5.11 -2.31
N ALA A 79 -13.16 4.48 -1.43
CA ALA A 79 -13.09 4.80 -0.01
C ALA A 79 -12.47 6.16 0.29
N ILE A 80 -11.76 6.77 -0.68
CA ILE A 80 -11.05 8.03 -0.49
C ILE A 80 -11.88 9.21 -0.97
N ASP A 81 -12.11 10.18 -0.07
CA ASP A 81 -12.64 11.50 -0.38
C ASP A 81 -11.47 12.47 -0.59
N ALA A 82 -11.34 13.00 -1.82
CA ALA A 82 -10.23 13.87 -2.19
C ALA A 82 -10.24 15.22 -1.48
N SER A 83 -11.37 15.66 -0.93
CA SER A 83 -11.52 16.94 -0.23
C SER A 83 -10.68 17.06 1.05
N TYR A 84 -10.25 15.93 1.62
CA TYR A 84 -9.41 15.90 2.82
C TYR A 84 -7.94 16.22 2.55
N PHE A 85 -7.51 16.21 1.29
CA PHE A 85 -6.09 16.24 0.91
C PHE A 85 -5.67 17.57 0.30
N THR A 86 -4.37 17.79 0.30
CA THR A 86 -3.76 18.95 -0.38
C THR A 86 -4.08 18.90 -1.88
N LEU A 87 -4.48 20.02 -2.46
CA LEU A 87 -4.74 20.10 -3.90
C LEU A 87 -3.43 19.94 -4.67
N VAL A 88 -3.31 18.84 -5.42
CA VAL A 88 -2.16 18.53 -6.29
C VAL A 88 -2.65 18.00 -7.63
N ALA A 89 -1.84 18.17 -8.68
CA ALA A 89 -2.23 17.82 -10.03
C ALA A 89 -2.19 16.27 -10.26
N ARG A 90 -1.26 15.55 -9.64
CA ARG A 90 -1.00 14.13 -9.91
C ARG A 90 -0.86 13.32 -8.63
N PRO A 91 -1.95 13.14 -7.86
CA PRO A 91 -1.92 12.26 -6.70
C PRO A 91 -1.79 10.80 -7.14
N LEU A 92 -1.01 10.03 -6.41
CA LEU A 92 -0.98 8.57 -6.47
C LEU A 92 -1.63 8.00 -5.22
N TYR A 93 -2.23 6.83 -5.35
CA TYR A 93 -2.94 6.15 -4.26
C TYR A 93 -2.25 4.84 -3.93
N LEU A 94 -1.85 4.68 -2.68
CA LEU A 94 -1.29 3.45 -2.16
C LEU A 94 -2.43 2.53 -1.72
N VAL A 95 -2.44 1.31 -2.23
CA VAL A 95 -3.50 0.33 -2.01
C VAL A 95 -2.90 -1.05 -1.74
N GLY A 96 -3.53 -1.80 -0.86
CA GLY A 96 -3.26 -3.22 -0.67
C GLY A 96 -1.84 -3.52 -0.19
N MET A 97 -1.31 -2.69 0.72
CA MET A 97 -0.03 -2.96 1.35
C MET A 97 -0.16 -4.14 2.32
N ALA A 98 0.73 -5.10 2.19
CA ALA A 98 0.81 -6.25 3.08
C ALA A 98 2.26 -6.71 3.23
N VAL A 99 2.61 -7.16 4.44
CA VAL A 99 3.88 -7.83 4.75
C VAL A 99 3.53 -9.20 5.31
N HIS A 100 4.16 -10.24 4.76
CA HIS A 100 3.96 -11.61 5.25
C HIS A 100 4.27 -11.68 6.74
N PRO A 101 3.45 -12.36 7.58
CA PRO A 101 3.62 -12.40 9.05
C PRO A 101 5.03 -12.77 9.51
N ARG A 102 5.69 -13.72 8.82
CA ARG A 102 7.07 -14.13 9.11
C ARG A 102 8.12 -13.03 8.90
N HIS A 103 7.80 -11.98 8.17
CA HIS A 103 8.68 -10.86 7.81
C HIS A 103 8.27 -9.53 8.46
N GLN A 104 7.18 -9.51 9.22
CA GLN A 104 6.76 -8.34 10.00
C GLN A 104 7.80 -8.02 11.09
N GLY A 105 7.92 -6.73 11.44
CA GLY A 105 8.91 -6.26 12.43
C GLY A 105 10.37 -6.27 11.96
N LYS A 106 10.65 -6.71 10.72
CA LYS A 106 12.00 -6.82 10.15
C LYS A 106 12.35 -5.73 9.14
N GLY A 107 11.59 -4.64 9.10
CA GLY A 107 11.85 -3.49 8.23
C GLY A 107 11.31 -3.60 6.80
N VAL A 108 10.69 -4.72 6.39
CA VAL A 108 10.16 -4.92 5.02
C VAL A 108 9.17 -3.84 4.62
N GLY A 109 8.23 -3.51 5.50
CA GLY A 109 7.23 -2.47 5.24
C GLY A 109 7.87 -1.11 4.98
N ARG A 110 8.86 -0.72 5.79
CA ARG A 110 9.59 0.53 5.62
C ARG A 110 10.34 0.57 4.29
N ALA A 111 11.06 -0.49 3.97
CA ALA A 111 11.78 -0.60 2.70
C ALA A 111 10.84 -0.54 1.48
N LEU A 112 9.66 -1.15 1.55
CA LEU A 112 8.61 -1.02 0.53
C LEU A 112 8.15 0.44 0.38
N MET A 113 7.98 1.17 1.48
CA MET A 113 7.57 2.59 1.43
C MET A 113 8.65 3.48 0.81
N GLU A 114 9.92 3.24 1.11
CA GLU A 114 11.04 3.95 0.48
C GLU A 114 11.05 3.72 -1.05
N GLN A 115 10.86 2.49 -1.49
CA GLN A 115 10.71 2.16 -2.91
C GLN A 115 9.46 2.79 -3.55
N ALA A 116 8.34 2.86 -2.82
CA ALA A 116 7.13 3.52 -3.29
C ALA A 116 7.35 5.02 -3.54
N VAL A 117 8.10 5.69 -2.66
CA VAL A 117 8.47 7.11 -2.85
C VAL A 117 9.36 7.30 -4.09
N MET A 118 10.35 6.43 -4.30
CA MET A 118 11.18 6.44 -5.51
C MET A 118 10.34 6.22 -6.76
N MET A 119 9.42 5.26 -6.73
CA MET A 119 8.51 4.96 -7.83
C MET A 119 7.56 6.14 -8.10
N ALA A 120 7.05 6.81 -7.06
CA ALA A 120 6.20 7.99 -7.20
C ALA A 120 6.93 9.16 -7.87
N ARG A 121 8.20 9.37 -7.53
CA ARG A 121 9.05 10.38 -8.19
C ARG A 121 9.28 10.09 -9.67
N ALA A 122 9.55 8.83 -10.01
CA ALA A 122 9.75 8.38 -11.39
C ALA A 122 8.46 8.41 -12.22
N TRP A 123 7.30 8.28 -11.59
CA TRP A 123 5.98 8.26 -12.24
C TRP A 123 5.31 9.63 -12.42
N PRO A 124 5.92 10.67 -12.39
CA PRO A 124 6.00 11.88 -11.59
C PRO A 124 4.70 12.18 -10.82
N GLY A 125 4.48 11.51 -9.70
CA GLY A 125 3.44 11.82 -8.72
C GLY A 125 3.81 13.04 -7.86
N ASP A 126 2.81 13.79 -7.45
CA ASP A 126 2.98 14.97 -6.57
C ASP A 126 2.67 14.62 -5.09
N ALA A 127 1.93 13.55 -4.86
CA ALA A 127 1.60 13.03 -3.53
C ALA A 127 1.35 11.53 -3.56
N ILE A 128 1.54 10.85 -2.44
CA ILE A 128 1.01 9.52 -2.15
C ILE A 128 -0.08 9.67 -1.11
N ARG A 129 -1.26 9.11 -1.36
CA ARG A 129 -2.42 9.13 -0.49
C ARG A 129 -2.89 7.72 -0.18
N LEU A 130 -3.42 7.51 1.00
CA LEU A 130 -3.98 6.21 1.39
C LEU A 130 -5.08 6.37 2.42
N ASP A 131 -5.87 5.33 2.57
CA ASP A 131 -6.74 5.09 3.70
C ASP A 131 -6.23 3.89 4.51
N ALA A 132 -6.43 3.96 5.81
CA ALA A 132 -6.15 2.87 6.75
C ALA A 132 -7.35 2.70 7.68
N TRP A 133 -7.55 1.50 8.22
CA TRP A 133 -8.58 1.29 9.24
C TRP A 133 -8.25 2.09 10.50
N ASP A 134 -9.20 2.88 10.95
CA ASP A 134 -9.17 3.57 12.24
C ASP A 134 -9.59 2.61 13.35
N ALA A 135 -8.74 1.61 13.59
CA ALA A 135 -8.95 0.54 14.54
C ALA A 135 -7.60 -0.01 15.03
N THR A 136 -7.63 -0.81 16.08
CA THR A 136 -6.42 -1.45 16.65
C THR A 136 -5.68 -2.32 15.63
N ALA A 137 -6.40 -2.93 14.68
CA ALA A 137 -5.82 -3.68 13.56
C ALA A 137 -5.23 -2.78 12.46
N GLY A 138 -5.47 -1.46 12.50
CA GLY A 138 -4.97 -0.51 11.52
C GLY A 138 -3.47 -0.23 11.67
N ALA A 139 -2.87 0.28 10.60
CA ALA A 139 -1.44 0.55 10.50
C ALA A 139 -1.09 2.04 10.66
N SER A 140 -1.93 2.82 11.35
CA SER A 140 -1.80 4.29 11.44
C SER A 140 -0.42 4.73 11.93
N GLY A 141 0.07 4.21 13.05
CA GLY A 141 1.39 4.56 13.58
C GLY A 141 2.56 4.14 12.66
N PHE A 142 2.36 3.17 11.78
CA PHE A 142 3.36 2.80 10.78
C PHE A 142 3.49 3.89 9.70
N TYR A 143 2.38 4.39 9.16
CA TYR A 143 2.41 5.42 8.12
C TYR A 143 3.00 6.75 8.63
N GLU A 144 2.69 7.15 9.86
CA GLU A 144 3.29 8.33 10.49
C GLU A 144 4.81 8.19 10.61
N LYS A 145 5.30 7.02 11.05
CA LYS A 145 6.75 6.72 11.12
C LYS A 145 7.42 6.67 9.74
N CYS A 146 6.66 6.45 8.67
CA CYS A 146 7.13 6.55 7.28
C CYS A 146 7.08 7.98 6.72
N GLY A 147 6.65 8.98 7.51
CA GLY A 147 6.61 10.39 7.12
C GLY A 147 5.30 10.85 6.48
N PHE A 148 4.24 10.05 6.58
CA PHE A 148 2.91 10.49 6.17
C PHE A 148 2.29 11.39 7.23
N ARG A 149 1.55 12.39 6.76
CA ARG A 149 0.73 13.26 7.59
C ARG A 149 -0.72 12.76 7.58
N MET A 150 -1.35 12.71 8.75
CA MET A 150 -2.79 12.48 8.85
C MET A 150 -3.54 13.63 8.14
N ALA A 151 -4.44 13.27 7.23
CA ALA A 151 -5.29 14.20 6.50
C ALA A 151 -6.68 14.31 7.14
N GLY A 152 -7.17 13.29 7.82
CA GLY A 152 -8.43 13.33 8.56
C GLY A 152 -9.02 11.94 8.81
N HIS A 153 -10.13 11.94 9.56
CA HIS A 153 -10.94 10.75 9.84
C HIS A 153 -12.18 10.73 8.96
N ALA A 154 -12.53 9.57 8.43
CA ALA A 154 -13.66 9.37 7.54
C ALA A 154 -14.38 8.05 7.85
N LYS A 155 -15.51 7.82 7.18
CA LYS A 155 -16.21 6.52 7.20
C LYS A 155 -16.52 6.10 5.77
N TYR A 156 -16.32 4.82 5.48
CA TYR A 156 -16.73 4.24 4.21
C TYR A 156 -17.46 2.92 4.45
N LYS A 157 -18.72 2.83 3.98
CA LYS A 157 -19.60 1.67 4.21
C LYS A 157 -19.66 1.24 5.68
N GLY A 158 -19.71 2.21 6.59
CA GLY A 158 -19.77 1.99 8.04
C GLY A 158 -18.41 1.71 8.73
N ALA A 159 -17.35 1.44 7.97
CA ALA A 159 -16.02 1.24 8.52
C ALA A 159 -15.32 2.59 8.79
N PRO A 160 -14.78 2.81 10.00
CA PRO A 160 -13.99 4.00 10.29
C PRO A 160 -12.63 3.92 9.61
N LEU A 161 -12.25 5.02 8.97
CA LEU A 161 -10.99 5.18 8.25
C LEU A 161 -10.23 6.40 8.73
N VAL A 162 -8.91 6.35 8.61
CA VAL A 162 -8.03 7.50 8.72
C VAL A 162 -7.28 7.67 7.41
N TYR A 163 -7.22 8.91 6.91
CA TYR A 163 -6.53 9.27 5.68
C TYR A 163 -5.14 9.79 5.95
N TYR A 164 -4.19 9.37 5.12
CA TYR A 164 -2.80 9.79 5.18
C TYR A 164 -2.32 10.29 3.83
N GLU A 165 -1.47 11.32 3.86
CA GLU A 165 -0.85 11.94 2.70
C GLU A 165 0.65 12.15 2.92
N MET A 166 1.42 11.88 1.89
CA MET A 166 2.82 12.30 1.78
C MET A 166 2.98 13.12 0.50
N LEU A 167 3.39 14.38 0.62
CA LEU A 167 3.76 15.21 -0.53
C LEU A 167 5.13 14.76 -1.05
N ILE A 168 5.24 14.59 -2.36
CA ILE A 168 6.48 14.17 -3.02
C ILE A 168 7.22 15.40 -3.50
N SER A 169 8.30 15.74 -2.79
CA SER A 169 9.21 16.81 -3.22
C SER A 169 9.92 16.39 -4.52
N ARG A 170 9.84 17.25 -5.53
CA ARG A 170 10.71 17.11 -6.70
C ARG A 170 12.09 17.65 -6.35
N PRO A 171 13.18 17.01 -6.80
CA PRO A 171 14.48 17.66 -6.73
C PRO A 171 14.37 18.97 -7.50
N THR A 172 14.63 20.08 -6.80
CA THR A 172 14.84 21.36 -7.45
C THR A 172 16.05 21.21 -8.35
N ASN A 173 15.84 21.26 -9.67
CA ASN A 173 16.94 21.30 -10.61
C ASN A 173 17.64 22.63 -10.38
N PRO A 174 18.89 22.69 -9.92
CA PRO A 174 19.62 23.95 -9.84
C PRO A 174 19.77 24.47 -11.29
N ARG A 175 19.28 25.68 -11.51
CA ARG A 175 19.49 26.40 -12.78
C ARG A 175 20.97 26.70 -12.97
#